data_330f7ce8398b0f6ef2ec880a47488797
#
_entry.id   330f7ce8398b0f6ef2ec880a47488797
#
_cell.length_a   1.000
_cell.length_b   1.000
_cell.length_c   1.000
_cell.angle_alpha   90.00
_cell.angle_beta   90.00
_cell.angle_gamma   90.00
#
_symmetry.space_group_name_H-M   'P 1'
#
loop_
_entity.id
_entity.type
_entity.pdbx_description
1 polymer ?
#
loop_
_entity_poly.entity_id
_entity_poly.type
_entity_poly.pdbx_seq_one_letter_code
_entity_poly.pdbx_strand_id
1 'polypeptide(L)'
;LEWESGFSKYILGFFIGGVVVVGTSLLNRDDVNNIFLYLSERTDMVWYFIEYSSYLWILSVPYFINKIDKFSTQFLIKIFFIFIFVVFLPPLLAFSFYFCFIHTINHFGRIVPQLKNKMTNKKIFYTFLLFTLSSWLIGFIVYELFKDSFDFVELTYKILFIGLAALTVPHMILIDFYFRPLKKV
;
A
#
# COMPACT_ATOMS: atom_id res chain seq x y z
N LEU A 1 10.26 1.67 11.58
CA LEU A 1 10.61 0.36 12.16
C LEU A 1 12.12 0.10 12.10
N GLU A 2 12.95 1.11 12.41
CA GLU A 2 14.42 1.00 12.34
C GLU A 2 15.04 0.27 13.55
N TRP A 3 14.30 0.18 14.64
CA TRP A 3 14.76 -0.33 15.94
C TRP A 3 14.28 -1.76 16.26
N GLU A 4 13.40 -2.35 15.44
CA GLU A 4 13.00 -3.75 15.58
C GLU A 4 13.72 -4.60 14.53
N SER A 5 14.36 -5.66 14.99
CA SER A 5 15.05 -6.64 14.13
C SER A 5 14.34 -7.99 14.15
N GLY A 6 14.42 -8.74 13.07
CA GLY A 6 13.90 -10.10 13.01
C GLY A 6 12.38 -10.20 12.95
N PHE A 7 11.84 -11.22 13.62
CA PHE A 7 10.42 -11.62 13.55
C PHE A 7 9.45 -10.55 14.04
N SER A 8 9.84 -9.78 15.06
CA SER A 8 9.06 -8.65 15.61
C SER A 8 8.66 -7.62 14.56
N LYS A 9 9.58 -7.29 13.66
CA LYS A 9 9.33 -6.33 12.56
C LYS A 9 8.24 -6.82 11.60
N TYR A 10 8.20 -8.12 11.30
CA TYR A 10 7.20 -8.68 10.40
C TYR A 10 5.80 -8.66 11.02
N ILE A 11 5.69 -9.00 12.33
CA ILE A 11 4.40 -8.95 13.04
C ILE A 11 3.87 -7.52 13.09
N LEU A 12 4.72 -6.53 13.40
CA LEU A 12 4.31 -5.12 13.42
C LEU A 12 3.93 -4.61 12.03
N GLY A 13 4.67 -5.01 10.99
CA GLY A 13 4.33 -4.71 9.61
C GLY A 13 2.99 -5.31 9.20
N PHE A 14 2.73 -6.56 9.60
CA PHE A 14 1.45 -7.24 9.39
C PHE A 14 0.31 -6.55 10.14
N PHE A 15 0.52 -6.13 11.39
CA PHE A 15 -0.47 -5.39 12.16
C PHE A 15 -0.86 -4.08 11.46
N ILE A 16 0.11 -3.25 11.07
CA ILE A 16 -0.16 -1.96 10.42
C ILE A 16 -0.80 -2.15 9.05
N GLY A 17 -0.30 -3.07 8.23
CA GLY A 17 -0.88 -3.41 6.94
C GLY A 17 -2.31 -3.94 7.07
N GLY A 18 -2.58 -4.74 8.10
CA GLY A 18 -3.90 -5.25 8.42
C GLY A 18 -4.89 -4.16 8.82
N VAL A 19 -4.47 -3.12 9.55
CA VAL A 19 -5.34 -1.95 9.81
C VAL A 19 -5.83 -1.34 8.51
N VAL A 20 -4.96 -1.18 7.52
CA VAL A 20 -5.32 -0.55 6.24
C VAL A 20 -6.16 -1.47 5.36
N VAL A 21 -5.79 -2.74 5.22
CA VAL A 21 -6.46 -3.66 4.29
C VAL A 21 -7.68 -4.31 4.95
N VAL A 22 -7.46 -4.99 6.07
CA VAL A 22 -8.52 -5.74 6.76
C VAL A 22 -9.48 -4.78 7.46
N GLY A 23 -8.94 -3.78 8.18
CA GLY A 23 -9.74 -2.79 8.90
C GLY A 23 -10.66 -2.01 7.96
N THR A 24 -10.15 -1.49 6.85
CA THR A 24 -10.96 -0.78 5.85
C THR A 24 -12.04 -1.70 5.26
N SER A 25 -11.68 -2.95 4.92
CA SER A 25 -12.63 -3.90 4.32
C SER A 25 -13.75 -4.30 5.27
N LEU A 26 -13.46 -4.47 6.56
CA LEU A 26 -14.49 -4.85 7.54
C LEU A 26 -15.40 -3.68 7.93
N LEU A 27 -14.84 -2.45 8.04
CA LEU A 27 -15.61 -1.27 8.42
C LEU A 27 -16.49 -0.73 7.28
N ASN A 28 -16.07 -0.91 6.03
CA ASN A 28 -16.77 -0.40 4.85
C ASN A 28 -17.11 -1.55 3.88
N ARG A 29 -17.74 -2.61 4.40
CA ARG A 29 -17.95 -3.87 3.67
C ARG A 29 -18.70 -3.65 2.35
N ASP A 30 -19.74 -2.84 2.35
CA ASP A 30 -20.57 -2.60 1.16
C ASP A 30 -19.79 -1.87 0.06
N ASP A 31 -19.06 -0.82 0.43
CA ASP A 31 -18.24 -0.05 -0.54
C ASP A 31 -17.11 -0.90 -1.11
N VAL A 32 -16.45 -1.68 -0.25
CA VAL A 32 -15.36 -2.58 -0.68
C VAL A 32 -15.90 -3.71 -1.55
N ASN A 33 -17.09 -4.24 -1.24
CA ASN A 33 -17.74 -5.25 -2.08
C ASN A 33 -18.08 -4.69 -3.47
N ASN A 34 -18.56 -3.46 -3.56
CA ASN A 34 -18.79 -2.79 -4.84
C ASN A 34 -17.50 -2.64 -5.65
N ILE A 35 -16.39 -2.28 -5.00
CA ILE A 35 -15.08 -2.22 -5.66
C ILE A 35 -14.69 -3.60 -6.20
N PHE A 36 -14.87 -4.67 -5.42
CA PHE A 36 -14.56 -6.02 -5.88
C PHE A 36 -15.45 -6.49 -7.04
N LEU A 37 -16.74 -6.12 -7.04
CA LEU A 37 -17.65 -6.41 -8.15
C LEU A 37 -17.22 -5.74 -9.46
N TYR A 38 -16.64 -4.53 -9.40
CA TYR A 38 -16.05 -3.90 -10.58
C TYR A 38 -14.80 -4.64 -11.10
N LEU A 39 -14.05 -5.32 -10.22
CA LEU A 39 -12.81 -6.02 -10.58
C LEU A 39 -13.06 -7.47 -11.00
N SER A 40 -14.06 -8.12 -10.42
CA SER A 40 -14.35 -9.54 -10.62
C SER A 40 -15.82 -9.85 -10.35
N GLU A 41 -16.42 -10.70 -11.15
CA GLU A 41 -17.80 -11.19 -10.95
C GLU A 41 -17.95 -12.06 -9.68
N ARG A 42 -16.85 -12.62 -9.18
CA ARG A 42 -16.84 -13.50 -7.99
C ARG A 42 -16.09 -12.85 -6.85
N THR A 43 -16.83 -12.36 -5.87
CA THR A 43 -16.26 -11.72 -4.68
C THR A 43 -16.10 -12.68 -3.49
N ASP A 44 -16.77 -13.85 -3.52
CA ASP A 44 -16.81 -14.80 -2.40
C ASP A 44 -15.42 -15.24 -1.94
N MET A 45 -14.55 -15.62 -2.87
CA MET A 45 -13.18 -16.04 -2.53
C MET A 45 -12.37 -14.93 -1.89
N VAL A 46 -12.58 -13.69 -2.34
CA VAL A 46 -11.87 -12.52 -1.78
C VAL A 46 -12.33 -12.28 -0.34
N TRP A 47 -13.64 -12.38 -0.08
CA TRP A 47 -14.19 -12.25 1.26
C TRP A 47 -13.73 -13.37 2.19
N TYR A 48 -13.68 -14.63 1.76
CA TYR A 48 -13.09 -15.73 2.53
C TYR A 48 -11.65 -15.42 2.91
N PHE A 49 -10.86 -14.90 1.97
CA PHE A 49 -9.47 -14.52 2.24
C PHE A 49 -9.37 -13.38 3.25
N ILE A 50 -10.21 -12.34 3.14
CA ILE A 50 -10.23 -11.21 4.07
C ILE A 50 -10.67 -11.67 5.46
N GLU A 51 -11.71 -12.49 5.57
CA GLU A 51 -12.21 -13.03 6.83
C GLU A 51 -11.15 -13.89 7.52
N TYR A 52 -10.50 -14.80 6.79
CA TYR A 52 -9.40 -15.59 7.34
C TYR A 52 -8.22 -14.71 7.77
N SER A 53 -7.85 -13.73 6.95
CA SER A 53 -6.79 -12.77 7.29
C SER A 53 -7.14 -11.92 8.51
N SER A 54 -8.42 -11.62 8.74
CA SER A 54 -8.87 -10.87 9.92
C SER A 54 -8.63 -11.63 11.23
N TYR A 55 -8.86 -12.95 11.25
CA TYR A 55 -8.54 -13.76 12.42
C TYR A 55 -7.03 -13.75 12.72
N LEU A 56 -6.20 -13.90 11.69
CA LEU A 56 -4.74 -13.81 11.86
C LEU A 56 -4.30 -12.41 12.31
N TRP A 57 -4.95 -11.37 11.79
CA TRP A 57 -4.66 -10.00 12.16
C TRP A 57 -5.02 -9.72 13.62
N ILE A 58 -6.18 -10.19 14.11
CA ILE A 58 -6.59 -10.07 15.50
C ILE A 58 -5.55 -10.70 16.43
N LEU A 59 -4.94 -11.84 16.05
CA LEU A 59 -3.87 -12.47 16.82
C LEU A 59 -2.61 -11.60 16.95
N SER A 60 -2.41 -10.63 16.06
CA SER A 60 -1.29 -9.69 16.15
C SER A 60 -1.52 -8.54 17.13
N VAL A 61 -2.77 -8.27 17.53
CA VAL A 61 -3.18 -7.17 18.41
C VAL A 61 -2.56 -7.29 19.81
N PRO A 62 -2.64 -8.44 20.52
CA PRO A 62 -1.99 -8.59 21.82
C PRO A 62 -0.49 -8.35 21.78
N TYR A 63 0.16 -8.78 20.70
CA TYR A 63 1.59 -8.53 20.52
C TYR A 63 1.90 -7.04 20.39
N PHE A 64 1.07 -6.31 19.62
CA PHE A 64 1.19 -4.86 19.48
C PHE A 64 0.99 -4.15 20.84
N ILE A 65 -0.05 -4.51 21.59
CA ILE A 65 -0.36 -3.92 22.90
C ILE A 65 0.80 -4.12 23.87
N ASN A 66 1.38 -5.33 23.95
CA ASN A 66 2.51 -5.64 24.81
C ASN A 66 3.81 -4.89 24.46
N LYS A 67 3.88 -4.31 23.28
CA LYS A 67 5.04 -3.53 22.82
C LYS A 67 4.79 -2.03 22.78
N ILE A 68 3.61 -1.55 23.16
CA ILE A 68 3.19 -0.16 23.00
C ILE A 68 4.14 0.82 23.71
N ASP A 69 4.61 0.45 24.90
CA ASP A 69 5.53 1.28 25.70
C ASP A 69 6.92 1.46 25.07
N LYS A 70 7.26 0.60 24.11
CA LYS A 70 8.54 0.63 23.39
C LYS A 70 8.48 1.50 22.14
N PHE A 71 7.29 1.97 21.76
CA PHE A 71 7.11 2.76 20.55
C PHE A 71 7.39 4.24 20.78
N SER A 72 8.03 4.87 19.81
CA SER A 72 8.19 6.31 19.85
C SER A 72 6.83 7.00 19.68
N THR A 73 6.67 8.17 20.32
CA THR A 73 5.47 8.98 20.19
C THR A 73 5.13 9.29 18.74
N GLN A 74 6.14 9.55 17.90
CA GLN A 74 5.94 9.78 16.46
C GLN A 74 5.35 8.57 15.73
N PHE A 75 5.74 7.35 16.12
CA PHE A 75 5.22 6.13 15.55
C PHE A 75 3.75 5.90 15.96
N LEU A 76 3.42 6.14 17.24
CA LEU A 76 2.04 6.05 17.74
C LEU A 76 1.12 7.07 17.06
N ILE A 77 1.59 8.31 16.87
CA ILE A 77 0.85 9.34 16.13
C ILE A 77 0.56 8.88 14.69
N LYS A 78 1.53 8.29 14.00
CA LYS A 78 1.31 7.76 12.64
C LYS A 78 0.24 6.68 12.62
N ILE A 79 0.26 5.73 13.56
CA ILE A 79 -0.77 4.67 13.65
C ILE A 79 -2.14 5.27 13.96
N PHE A 80 -2.20 6.24 14.84
CA PHE A 80 -3.43 6.94 15.17
C PHE A 80 -4.06 7.63 13.95
N PHE A 81 -3.25 8.32 13.13
CA PHE A 81 -3.72 8.91 11.87
C PHE A 81 -4.19 7.85 10.87
N ILE A 82 -3.47 6.72 10.73
CA ILE A 82 -3.91 5.61 9.87
C ILE A 82 -5.30 5.14 10.32
N PHE A 83 -5.48 4.94 11.62
CA PHE A 83 -6.74 4.47 12.17
C PHE A 83 -7.89 5.47 11.92
N ILE A 84 -7.66 6.77 12.13
CA ILE A 84 -8.64 7.82 11.80
C ILE A 84 -9.02 7.76 10.31
N PHE A 85 -8.03 7.67 9.41
CA PHE A 85 -8.34 7.63 7.99
C PHE A 85 -9.14 6.39 7.59
N VAL A 86 -8.83 5.23 8.19
CA VAL A 86 -9.57 3.98 7.94
C VAL A 86 -11.02 4.06 8.43
N VAL A 87 -11.26 4.75 9.54
CA VAL A 87 -12.61 4.87 10.13
C VAL A 87 -13.48 5.91 9.41
N PHE A 88 -12.90 7.05 9.03
CA PHE A 88 -13.68 8.21 8.57
C PHE A 88 -13.67 8.42 7.05
N LEU A 89 -12.74 7.82 6.31
CA LEU A 89 -12.66 8.00 4.88
C LEU A 89 -13.22 6.79 4.11
N PRO A 90 -13.83 7.03 2.94
CA PRO A 90 -14.16 5.96 2.00
C PRO A 90 -12.93 5.10 1.68
N PRO A 91 -13.10 3.79 1.39
CA PRO A 91 -12.01 2.83 1.24
C PRO A 91 -10.89 3.26 0.30
N LEU A 92 -11.26 3.78 -0.86
CA LEU A 92 -10.30 4.26 -1.86
C LEU A 92 -9.48 5.45 -1.36
N LEU A 93 -10.11 6.39 -0.67
CA LEU A 93 -9.41 7.55 -0.10
C LEU A 93 -8.50 7.14 1.06
N ALA A 94 -8.96 6.29 1.98
CA ALA A 94 -8.15 5.77 3.07
C ALA A 94 -6.90 5.05 2.56
N PHE A 95 -7.06 4.19 1.56
CA PHE A 95 -5.97 3.50 0.88
C PHE A 95 -5.00 4.49 0.20
N SER A 96 -5.52 5.47 -0.54
CA SER A 96 -4.72 6.47 -1.24
C SER A 96 -3.91 7.33 -0.27
N PHE A 97 -4.50 7.77 0.83
CA PHE A 97 -3.79 8.51 1.88
C PHE A 97 -2.66 7.69 2.49
N TYR A 98 -2.95 6.45 2.88
CA TYR A 98 -1.90 5.58 3.40
C TYR A 98 -0.75 5.40 2.40
N PHE A 99 -1.10 5.11 1.14
CA PHE A 99 -0.09 4.81 0.12
C PHE A 99 0.75 6.03 -0.23
N CYS A 100 0.13 7.20 -0.45
CA CYS A 100 0.82 8.42 -0.86
C CYS A 100 1.62 9.05 0.30
N PHE A 101 1.02 9.19 1.48
CA PHE A 101 1.63 9.97 2.56
C PHE A 101 2.46 9.11 3.52
N ILE A 102 2.11 7.87 3.74
CA ILE A 102 2.84 7.05 4.71
C ILE A 102 3.80 6.10 4.01
N HIS A 103 3.29 5.27 3.11
CA HIS A 103 4.13 4.28 2.42
C HIS A 103 5.17 4.96 1.53
N THR A 104 4.76 5.86 0.66
CA THR A 104 5.65 6.53 -0.31
C THR A 104 6.70 7.38 0.39
N ILE A 105 6.33 8.21 1.37
CA ILE A 105 7.30 9.06 2.08
C ILE A 105 8.35 8.20 2.80
N ASN A 106 7.93 7.15 3.50
CA ASN A 106 8.86 6.24 4.17
C ASN A 106 9.78 5.52 3.16
N HIS A 107 9.25 5.19 1.99
CA HIS A 107 10.01 4.53 0.92
C HIS A 107 11.04 5.46 0.29
N PHE A 108 10.63 6.69 -0.04
CA PHE A 108 11.54 7.75 -0.53
C PHE A 108 12.66 8.04 0.47
N GLY A 109 12.35 8.16 1.74
CA GLY A 109 13.35 8.39 2.80
C GLY A 109 14.44 7.33 2.85
N ARG A 110 14.16 6.10 2.38
CA ARG A 110 15.15 5.01 2.33
C ARG A 110 15.91 4.95 1.00
N ILE A 111 15.24 5.20 -0.12
CA ILE A 111 15.82 5.04 -1.46
C ILE A 111 16.62 6.26 -1.89
N VAL A 112 16.12 7.47 -1.66
CA VAL A 112 16.77 8.71 -2.13
C VAL A 112 18.20 8.87 -1.61
N PRO A 113 18.53 8.63 -0.31
CA PRO A 113 19.92 8.68 0.14
C PRO A 113 20.85 7.72 -0.60
N GLN A 114 20.36 6.52 -0.94
CA GLN A 114 21.18 5.54 -1.67
C GLN A 114 21.38 5.94 -3.14
N LEU A 115 20.37 6.55 -3.76
CA LEU A 115 20.47 7.07 -5.12
C LEU A 115 21.39 8.29 -5.21
N LYS A 116 21.40 9.15 -4.20
CA LYS A 116 22.30 10.33 -4.15
C LYS A 116 23.79 9.97 -4.23
N ASN A 117 24.15 8.79 -3.78
CA ASN A 117 25.53 8.28 -3.92
C ASN A 117 25.89 7.90 -5.37
N LYS A 118 24.91 7.71 -6.26
CA LYS A 118 25.11 7.27 -7.64
C LYS A 118 24.63 8.28 -8.69
N MET A 119 23.76 9.19 -8.31
CA MET A 119 23.08 10.10 -9.26
C MET A 119 22.92 11.49 -8.64
N THR A 120 22.94 12.53 -9.50
CA THR A 120 22.65 13.90 -9.08
C THR A 120 21.16 14.08 -8.75
N ASN A 121 20.84 15.03 -7.86
CA ASN A 121 19.45 15.32 -7.48
C ASN A 121 18.55 15.63 -8.70
N LYS A 122 19.07 16.35 -9.70
CA LYS A 122 18.34 16.64 -10.95
C LYS A 122 17.99 15.35 -11.70
N LYS A 123 18.94 14.42 -11.83
CA LYS A 123 18.71 13.15 -12.51
C LYS A 123 17.70 12.28 -11.78
N ILE A 124 17.76 12.24 -10.43
CA ILE A 124 16.76 11.56 -9.60
C ILE A 124 15.37 12.14 -9.86
N PHE A 125 15.21 13.46 -9.81
CA PHE A 125 13.94 14.14 -10.05
C PHE A 125 13.38 13.84 -11.45
N TYR A 126 14.17 13.97 -12.51
CA TYR A 126 13.72 13.67 -13.87
C TYR A 126 13.35 12.19 -14.07
N THR A 127 14.05 11.28 -13.42
CA THR A 127 13.71 9.86 -13.46
C THR A 127 12.33 9.61 -12.84
N PHE A 128 12.05 10.17 -11.66
CA PHE A 128 10.73 10.04 -11.04
C PHE A 128 9.63 10.69 -11.86
N LEU A 129 9.88 11.89 -12.39
CA LEU A 129 8.93 12.59 -13.26
C LEU A 129 8.61 11.76 -14.50
N LEU A 130 9.62 11.20 -15.15
CA LEU A 130 9.45 10.34 -16.32
C LEU A 130 8.57 9.13 -16.01
N PHE A 131 8.84 8.39 -14.92
CA PHE A 131 8.02 7.24 -14.53
C PHE A 131 6.58 7.63 -14.20
N THR A 132 6.38 8.75 -13.50
CA THR A 132 5.05 9.24 -13.17
C THR A 132 4.26 9.60 -14.43
N LEU A 133 4.85 10.39 -15.33
CA LEU A 133 4.21 10.78 -16.59
C LEU A 133 3.94 9.56 -17.49
N SER A 134 4.87 8.61 -17.55
CA SER A 134 4.66 7.36 -18.30
C SER A 134 3.50 6.54 -17.76
N SER A 135 3.36 6.43 -16.43
CA SER A 135 2.24 5.72 -15.80
C SER A 135 0.89 6.39 -16.11
N TRP A 136 0.84 7.72 -16.08
CA TRP A 136 -0.37 8.47 -16.43
C TRP A 136 -0.73 8.33 -17.91
N LEU A 137 0.28 8.38 -18.77
CA LEU A 137 0.08 8.22 -20.22
C LEU A 137 -0.47 6.81 -20.54
N ILE A 138 0.09 5.77 -19.93
CA ILE A 138 -0.41 4.39 -20.09
C ILE A 138 -1.84 4.29 -19.58
N GLY A 139 -2.14 4.82 -18.41
CA GLY A 139 -3.50 4.83 -17.85
C GLY A 139 -4.49 5.55 -18.78
N PHE A 140 -4.12 6.68 -19.35
CA PHE A 140 -4.93 7.42 -20.31
C PHE A 140 -5.16 6.62 -21.60
N ILE A 141 -4.11 6.00 -22.15
CA ILE A 141 -4.23 5.16 -23.36
C ILE A 141 -5.18 3.98 -23.10
N VAL A 142 -5.03 3.29 -21.95
CA VAL A 142 -5.94 2.19 -21.59
C VAL A 142 -7.37 2.69 -21.44
N TYR A 143 -7.57 3.84 -20.82
CA TYR A 143 -8.89 4.46 -20.70
C TYR A 143 -9.52 4.72 -22.09
N GLU A 144 -8.79 5.36 -23.00
CA GLU A 144 -9.29 5.66 -24.37
C GLU A 144 -9.62 4.37 -25.16
N LEU A 145 -8.85 3.29 -24.97
CA LEU A 145 -9.08 2.03 -25.68
C LEU A 145 -10.33 1.29 -25.18
N PHE A 146 -10.72 1.45 -23.91
CA PHE A 146 -11.78 0.66 -23.30
C PHE A 146 -13.02 1.45 -22.85
N LYS A 147 -13.03 2.78 -23.00
CA LYS A 147 -14.14 3.65 -22.56
C LYS A 147 -15.51 3.30 -23.16
N ASP A 148 -15.54 2.69 -24.34
CA ASP A 148 -16.78 2.29 -25.00
C ASP A 148 -17.28 0.89 -24.54
N SER A 149 -16.43 0.14 -23.82
CA SER A 149 -16.72 -1.23 -23.35
C SER A 149 -17.14 -1.30 -21.89
N PHE A 150 -16.79 -0.30 -21.09
CA PHE A 150 -17.02 -0.27 -19.64
C PHE A 150 -17.57 1.10 -19.21
N ASP A 151 -18.35 1.09 -18.11
CA ASP A 151 -18.73 2.34 -17.47
C ASP A 151 -17.52 3.08 -16.91
N PHE A 152 -17.62 4.43 -16.84
CA PHE A 152 -16.54 5.29 -16.36
C PHE A 152 -16.00 4.88 -15.00
N VAL A 153 -16.89 4.57 -14.06
CA VAL A 153 -16.52 4.20 -12.69
C VAL A 153 -15.81 2.85 -12.69
N GLU A 154 -16.37 1.86 -13.36
CA GLU A 154 -15.81 0.51 -13.47
C GLU A 154 -14.41 0.55 -14.11
N LEU A 155 -14.28 1.23 -15.25
CA LEU A 155 -13.00 1.35 -15.95
C LEU A 155 -11.93 2.04 -15.10
N THR A 156 -12.31 3.09 -14.37
CA THR A 156 -11.41 3.80 -13.46
C THR A 156 -10.89 2.86 -12.36
N TYR A 157 -11.75 2.09 -11.71
CA TYR A 157 -11.32 1.11 -10.71
C TYR A 157 -10.41 0.04 -11.31
N LYS A 158 -10.75 -0.50 -12.47
CA LYS A 158 -9.91 -1.50 -13.17
C LYS A 158 -8.51 -0.93 -13.47
N ILE A 159 -8.42 0.27 -14.04
CA ILE A 159 -7.13 0.90 -14.34
C ILE A 159 -6.30 1.11 -13.07
N LEU A 160 -6.92 1.65 -12.01
CA LEU A 160 -6.22 1.90 -10.75
C LEU A 160 -5.70 0.61 -10.11
N PHE A 161 -6.56 -0.39 -9.89
CA PHE A 161 -6.16 -1.59 -9.15
C PHE A 161 -5.28 -2.53 -9.95
N ILE A 162 -5.58 -2.74 -11.25
CA ILE A 162 -4.74 -3.58 -12.12
C ILE A 162 -3.38 -2.89 -12.35
N GLY A 163 -3.38 -1.57 -12.60
CA GLY A 163 -2.15 -0.80 -12.75
C GLY A 163 -1.30 -0.82 -11.49
N LEU A 164 -1.91 -0.66 -10.31
CA LEU A 164 -1.21 -0.75 -9.04
C LEU A 164 -0.62 -2.14 -8.80
N ALA A 165 -1.37 -3.21 -9.07
CA ALA A 165 -0.89 -4.58 -8.95
C ALA A 165 0.28 -4.86 -9.90
N ALA A 166 0.16 -4.43 -11.18
CA ALA A 166 1.18 -4.58 -12.19
C ALA A 166 2.50 -3.84 -11.84
N LEU A 167 2.41 -2.71 -11.14
CA LEU A 167 3.59 -1.96 -10.69
C LEU A 167 4.16 -2.51 -9.38
N THR A 168 3.29 -2.97 -8.47
CA THR A 168 3.70 -3.38 -7.12
C THR A 168 4.53 -4.67 -7.15
N VAL A 169 4.13 -5.67 -7.94
CA VAL A 169 4.82 -6.97 -7.98
C VAL A 169 6.27 -6.83 -8.44
N PRO A 170 6.58 -6.21 -9.61
CA PRO A 170 7.97 -6.01 -10.03
C PRO A 170 8.76 -5.14 -9.07
N HIS A 171 8.12 -4.12 -8.48
CA HIS A 171 8.75 -3.23 -7.51
C HIS A 171 9.18 -3.97 -6.24
N MET A 172 8.31 -4.82 -5.68
CA MET A 172 8.64 -5.65 -4.51
C MET A 172 9.79 -6.62 -4.80
N ILE A 173 9.76 -7.28 -5.97
CA ILE A 173 10.84 -8.17 -6.41
C ILE A 173 12.15 -7.40 -6.53
N LEU A 174 12.14 -6.24 -7.17
CA LEU A 174 13.34 -5.41 -7.35
C LEU A 174 13.95 -4.99 -6.00
N ILE A 175 13.11 -4.57 -5.04
CA ILE A 175 13.57 -4.15 -3.72
C ILE A 175 14.13 -5.32 -2.92
N ASP A 176 13.47 -6.46 -2.92
CA ASP A 176 13.92 -7.62 -2.17
C ASP A 176 15.21 -8.22 -2.75
N PHE A 177 15.37 -8.27 -4.06
CA PHE A 177 16.57 -8.83 -4.69
C PHE A 177 17.75 -7.86 -4.76
N TYR A 178 17.52 -6.57 -5.04
CA TYR A 178 18.61 -5.62 -5.27
C TYR A 178 19.02 -4.82 -4.04
N PHE A 179 18.09 -4.52 -3.13
CA PHE A 179 18.36 -3.62 -2.01
C PHE A 179 18.55 -4.31 -0.66
N ARG A 180 18.06 -5.55 -0.47
CA ARG A 180 18.32 -6.33 0.76
C ARG A 180 19.76 -6.85 0.89
N PRO A 181 20.42 -7.34 -0.17
CA PRO A 181 21.79 -7.84 -0.04
C PRO A 181 22.82 -6.78 0.35
N LEU A 182 22.57 -5.50 0.04
CA LEU A 182 23.48 -4.39 0.31
C LEU A 182 23.53 -3.95 1.80
N LYS A 183 22.71 -4.52 2.66
CA LYS A 183 22.71 -4.27 4.12
C LYS A 183 23.62 -5.21 4.93
N LYS A 184 24.38 -6.07 4.30
CA LYS A 184 25.32 -7.03 4.95
C LYS A 184 26.79 -6.62 4.82
N VAL A 185 27.09 -5.30 4.76
CA VAL A 185 28.47 -4.82 4.95
C VAL A 185 28.49 -3.82 6.06
#